data_01c626c7e4f7d6d5b39ffad63bf5a7fe
#
_entry.id   01c626c7e4f7d6d5b39ffad63bf5a7fe
#
_cell.length_a   1.000
_cell.length_b   1.000
_cell.length_c   1.000
_cell.angle_alpha   90.00
_cell.angle_beta   90.00
_cell.angle_gamma   90.00
#
_symmetry.space_group_name_H-M   'P 1'
#
loop_
_entity.id
_entity.type
_entity.pdbx_description
1 polymer ?
#
loop_
_entity_poly.entity_id
_entity_poly.type
_entity_poly.pdbx_seq_one_letter_code
_entity_poly.pdbx_strand_id
1 'polypeptide(L)'
;MKSWWPKALKVRRAEGQPVIPDVASASTPARFRGKPKIDFSRCPDGCAACVEVCPTGAISANPLTIDLGACIFCPVCTETCPEGAIAYTNDYKMAATSREDLLLREGCEITPEACSREIRRLFGRSLKLRSVSAGGCNGCELELNALGNVNFDMGRFGIEFIASPRHADAIVISGTTTQAMAHALEATFEAVPKPKLIILFGACAISGGIFQDSDQLARDFIEKHRVDLYIPGCPPHPLTFIHGLLEYLRKSDPAPAAGAQLLPAVSPSLWNLTPLKSPPC
;
A
#
# COMPACT_ATOMS: atom_id res chain seq x y z
N MET A 1 -0.32 -51.17 13.65
CA MET A 1 -0.78 -49.74 13.81
C MET A 1 -0.10 -48.89 12.75
N LYS A 2 -0.85 -48.40 11.73
CA LYS A 2 -0.27 -47.51 10.72
C LYS A 2 -0.03 -46.18 11.40
N SER A 3 1.21 -45.69 11.41
CA SER A 3 1.62 -44.41 12.00
C SER A 3 0.78 -43.28 11.46
N TRP A 4 0.11 -42.47 12.34
CA TRP A 4 -0.66 -41.31 12.00
C TRP A 4 0.22 -40.07 11.69
N TRP A 5 1.47 -40.10 12.10
CA TRP A 5 2.45 -39.04 11.89
C TRP A 5 2.57 -38.52 10.44
N PRO A 6 2.63 -39.39 9.41
CA PRO A 6 2.73 -38.86 8.04
C PRO A 6 1.51 -38.06 7.60
N LYS A 7 0.29 -38.40 8.13
CA LYS A 7 -0.94 -37.67 7.85
C LYS A 7 -0.93 -36.33 8.57
N ALA A 8 -0.55 -36.31 9.85
CA ALA A 8 -0.45 -35.08 10.63
C ALA A 8 0.58 -34.08 10.03
N LEU A 9 1.72 -34.57 9.57
CA LEU A 9 2.72 -33.76 8.88
C LEU A 9 2.21 -33.19 7.54
N LYS A 10 1.41 -33.95 6.79
CA LYS A 10 0.78 -33.45 5.56
C LYS A 10 -0.22 -32.34 5.84
N VAL A 11 -1.09 -32.52 6.84
CA VAL A 11 -2.06 -31.51 7.26
C VAL A 11 -1.33 -30.24 7.71
N ARG A 12 -0.36 -30.38 8.62
CA ARG A 12 0.43 -29.23 9.10
C ARG A 12 1.16 -28.49 7.99
N ARG A 13 1.68 -29.19 6.99
CA ARG A 13 2.29 -28.55 5.81
C ARG A 13 1.27 -27.83 4.95
N ALA A 14 0.07 -28.39 4.76
CA ALA A 14 -0.98 -27.77 3.98
C ALA A 14 -1.54 -26.51 4.68
N GLU A 15 -1.75 -26.60 6.01
CA GLU A 15 -2.25 -25.47 6.81
C GLU A 15 -1.21 -24.36 7.00
N GLY A 16 0.08 -24.70 6.93
CA GLY A 16 1.18 -23.74 7.04
C GLY A 16 1.53 -23.00 5.75
N GLN A 17 0.76 -23.17 4.65
CA GLN A 17 1.02 -22.45 3.41
C GLN A 17 0.38 -21.06 3.47
N PRO A 18 1.11 -20.00 3.06
CA PRO A 18 0.53 -18.67 2.95
C PRO A 18 -0.56 -18.65 1.87
N VAL A 19 -1.64 -17.89 2.10
CA VAL A 19 -2.74 -17.72 1.13
C VAL A 19 -2.23 -17.04 -0.15
N ILE A 20 -1.32 -16.08 -0.01
CA ILE A 20 -0.61 -15.45 -1.11
C ILE A 20 0.87 -15.86 -1.02
N PRO A 21 1.29 -16.93 -1.70
CA PRO A 21 2.65 -17.45 -1.60
C PRO A 21 3.69 -16.51 -2.22
N ASP A 22 3.34 -15.84 -3.31
CA ASP A 22 4.21 -14.89 -4.02
C ASP A 22 3.54 -13.52 -4.07
N VAL A 23 4.13 -12.54 -3.37
CA VAL A 23 3.63 -11.16 -3.34
C VAL A 23 3.89 -10.45 -4.68
N ALA A 24 4.91 -10.83 -5.43
CA ALA A 24 5.26 -10.16 -6.68
C ALA A 24 4.27 -10.49 -7.82
N SER A 25 3.62 -11.66 -7.76
CA SER A 25 2.65 -12.14 -8.76
C SER A 25 1.23 -12.29 -8.20
N ALA A 26 0.95 -11.71 -7.04
CA ALA A 26 -0.35 -11.81 -6.39
C ALA A 26 -1.47 -11.19 -7.24
N SER A 27 -2.61 -11.86 -7.30
CA SER A 27 -3.80 -11.33 -7.96
C SER A 27 -4.58 -10.42 -7.00
N THR A 28 -5.10 -9.33 -7.53
CA THR A 28 -6.00 -8.41 -6.83
C THR A 28 -7.47 -8.70 -7.16
N PRO A 29 -8.43 -8.27 -6.33
CA PRO A 29 -9.85 -8.40 -6.64
C PRO A 29 -10.23 -7.72 -7.97
N ALA A 30 -11.24 -8.24 -8.67
CA ALA A 30 -11.66 -7.75 -9.99
C ALA A 30 -12.06 -6.25 -10.02
N ARG A 31 -12.45 -5.69 -8.88
CA ARG A 31 -12.83 -4.26 -8.75
C ARG A 31 -11.72 -3.40 -8.15
N PHE A 32 -10.53 -3.94 -7.98
CA PHE A 32 -9.39 -3.18 -7.49
C PHE A 32 -8.99 -2.12 -8.52
N ARG A 33 -8.83 -0.89 -8.08
CA ARG A 33 -8.28 0.22 -8.85
C ARG A 33 -6.83 0.41 -8.44
N GLY A 34 -5.94 -0.23 -9.18
CA GLY A 34 -4.50 -0.10 -8.99
C GLY A 34 -3.91 1.05 -9.80
N LYS A 35 -2.65 0.94 -10.17
CA LYS A 35 -1.93 1.98 -10.91
C LYS A 35 -2.69 2.36 -12.19
N PRO A 36 -3.04 3.63 -12.40
CA PRO A 36 -3.63 4.08 -13.64
C PRO A 36 -2.62 3.93 -14.79
N LYS A 37 -3.13 3.56 -15.96
CA LYS A 37 -2.39 3.56 -17.22
C LYS A 37 -2.91 4.70 -18.09
N ILE A 38 -1.99 5.45 -18.67
CA ILE A 38 -2.30 6.54 -19.61
C ILE A 38 -1.89 6.08 -21.01
N ASP A 39 -2.82 6.18 -21.95
CA ASP A 39 -2.53 6.07 -23.38
C ASP A 39 -2.36 7.48 -23.95
N PHE A 40 -1.14 7.94 -23.99
CA PHE A 40 -0.81 9.30 -24.43
C PHE A 40 -1.19 9.56 -25.90
N SER A 41 -1.20 8.53 -26.74
CA SER A 41 -1.57 8.64 -28.15
C SER A 41 -3.05 8.98 -28.35
N ARG A 42 -3.90 8.69 -27.37
CA ARG A 42 -5.34 8.97 -27.39
C ARG A 42 -5.71 10.29 -26.72
N CYS A 43 -4.76 10.95 -26.04
CA CYS A 43 -5.03 12.22 -25.39
C CYS A 43 -4.90 13.38 -26.40
N PRO A 44 -5.98 14.10 -26.74
CA PRO A 44 -5.90 15.21 -27.67
C PRO A 44 -5.12 16.38 -27.08
N ASP A 45 -4.37 17.10 -27.93
CA ASP A 45 -3.69 18.30 -27.55
C ASP A 45 -4.67 19.35 -26.99
N GLY A 46 -4.32 19.94 -25.84
CA GLY A 46 -5.13 20.97 -25.20
C GLY A 46 -6.36 20.46 -24.43
N CYS A 47 -6.59 19.16 -24.38
CA CYS A 47 -7.66 18.59 -23.55
C CYS A 47 -7.32 18.69 -22.06
N ALA A 48 -8.26 19.20 -21.24
CA ALA A 48 -8.12 19.34 -19.80
C ALA A 48 -9.26 18.69 -19.00
N ALA A 49 -10.14 17.92 -19.65
CA ALA A 49 -11.36 17.38 -19.02
C ALA A 49 -11.08 16.58 -17.74
N CYS A 50 -10.01 15.77 -17.70
CA CYS A 50 -9.64 15.01 -16.51
C CYS A 50 -9.01 15.87 -15.41
N VAL A 51 -8.41 17.01 -15.77
CA VAL A 51 -7.81 17.96 -14.80
C VAL A 51 -8.91 18.69 -14.04
N GLU A 52 -9.92 19.21 -14.77
CA GLU A 52 -11.00 20.00 -14.20
C GLU A 52 -11.88 19.23 -13.21
N VAL A 53 -12.01 17.93 -13.41
CA VAL A 53 -12.85 17.08 -12.55
C VAL A 53 -12.09 16.41 -11.40
N CYS A 54 -10.77 16.56 -11.35
CA CYS A 54 -9.98 15.89 -10.32
C CYS A 54 -10.15 16.55 -8.94
N PRO A 55 -10.75 15.85 -7.94
CA PRO A 55 -11.09 16.49 -6.67
C PRO A 55 -9.87 16.84 -5.80
N THR A 56 -8.70 16.34 -6.14
CA THR A 56 -7.44 16.57 -5.41
C THR A 56 -6.39 17.29 -6.25
N GLY A 57 -6.74 17.73 -7.46
CA GLY A 57 -5.78 18.34 -8.37
C GLY A 57 -4.59 17.43 -8.75
N ALA A 58 -4.77 16.11 -8.65
CA ALA A 58 -3.70 15.14 -8.90
C ALA A 58 -3.31 15.01 -10.38
N ILE A 59 -3.98 15.71 -11.30
CA ILE A 59 -3.74 15.59 -12.74
C ILE A 59 -3.32 16.95 -13.28
N SER A 60 -2.26 16.98 -14.08
CA SER A 60 -1.84 18.15 -14.86
C SER A 60 -1.83 17.83 -16.36
N ALA A 61 -2.14 18.83 -17.22
CA ALA A 61 -2.39 18.61 -18.64
C ALA A 61 -1.11 18.69 -19.51
N ASN A 62 -0.17 19.57 -19.25
CA ASN A 62 0.93 19.87 -20.16
C ASN A 62 2.32 19.74 -19.48
N PRO A 63 2.98 18.58 -19.59
CA PRO A 63 2.51 17.31 -20.14
C PRO A 63 1.49 16.60 -19.23
N LEU A 64 0.66 15.72 -19.80
CA LEU A 64 -0.29 14.93 -19.02
C LEU A 64 0.45 14.09 -17.99
N THR A 65 0.16 14.36 -16.72
CA THR A 65 0.81 13.72 -15.57
C THR A 65 -0.24 13.39 -14.51
N ILE A 66 -0.15 12.21 -13.91
CA ILE A 66 -0.95 11.85 -12.74
C ILE A 66 -0.03 11.69 -11.54
N ASP A 67 -0.27 12.49 -10.51
CA ASP A 67 0.40 12.39 -9.23
C ASP A 67 -0.28 11.32 -8.35
N LEU A 68 0.32 10.13 -8.24
CA LEU A 68 -0.22 9.06 -7.41
C LEU A 68 -0.21 9.39 -5.92
N GLY A 69 0.67 10.29 -5.49
CA GLY A 69 0.73 10.74 -4.09
C GLY A 69 -0.44 11.64 -3.68
N ALA A 70 -1.09 12.31 -4.65
CA ALA A 70 -2.28 13.11 -4.44
C ALA A 70 -3.56 12.39 -4.90
N CYS A 71 -3.44 11.38 -5.76
CA CYS A 71 -4.57 10.63 -6.30
C CYS A 71 -5.30 9.83 -5.22
N ILE A 72 -6.62 9.99 -5.13
CA ILE A 72 -7.49 9.20 -4.25
C ILE A 72 -8.10 7.98 -4.94
N PHE A 73 -7.65 7.65 -6.14
CA PHE A 73 -8.07 6.48 -6.92
C PHE A 73 -9.60 6.42 -7.16
N CYS A 74 -10.26 7.58 -7.28
CA CYS A 74 -11.65 7.66 -7.71
C CYS A 74 -11.77 7.43 -9.24
N PRO A 75 -12.94 7.00 -9.76
CA PRO A 75 -13.08 6.72 -11.19
C PRO A 75 -13.35 7.96 -12.07
N VAL A 76 -13.53 9.15 -11.49
CA VAL A 76 -14.08 10.34 -12.18
C VAL A 76 -13.28 10.71 -13.43
N CYS A 77 -11.95 10.71 -13.37
CA CYS A 77 -11.11 11.04 -14.54
C CYS A 77 -11.24 10.02 -15.68
N THR A 78 -11.49 8.74 -15.36
CA THR A 78 -11.67 7.69 -16.38
C THR A 78 -13.07 7.75 -17.01
N GLU A 79 -14.08 8.14 -16.23
CA GLU A 79 -15.47 8.29 -16.70
C GLU A 79 -15.65 9.57 -17.52
N THR A 80 -14.90 10.61 -17.22
CA THR A 80 -14.99 11.91 -17.91
C THR A 80 -14.14 11.98 -19.17
N CYS A 81 -13.11 11.13 -19.31
CA CYS A 81 -12.21 11.18 -20.46
C CYS A 81 -12.93 10.77 -21.75
N PRO A 82 -13.13 11.69 -22.74
CA PRO A 82 -13.91 11.38 -23.94
C PRO A 82 -13.25 10.29 -24.82
N GLU A 83 -11.92 10.24 -24.84
CA GLU A 83 -11.14 9.29 -25.63
C GLU A 83 -10.75 8.04 -24.84
N GLY A 84 -11.13 7.94 -23.56
CA GLY A 84 -10.76 6.82 -22.71
C GLY A 84 -9.25 6.62 -22.60
N ALA A 85 -8.49 7.71 -22.58
CA ALA A 85 -7.02 7.68 -22.51
C ALA A 85 -6.50 7.24 -21.15
N ILE A 86 -7.32 7.31 -20.08
CA ILE A 86 -6.95 6.92 -18.72
C ILE A 86 -7.76 5.68 -18.32
N ALA A 87 -7.09 4.64 -17.85
CA ALA A 87 -7.74 3.45 -17.33
C ALA A 87 -7.01 2.92 -16.09
N TYR A 88 -7.76 2.41 -15.09
CA TYR A 88 -7.15 1.72 -13.95
C TYR A 88 -6.75 0.30 -14.32
N THR A 89 -5.61 -0.14 -13.77
CA THR A 89 -5.14 -1.52 -13.90
C THR A 89 -5.31 -2.27 -12.57
N ASN A 90 -4.98 -3.55 -12.57
CA ASN A 90 -4.89 -4.35 -11.33
C ASN A 90 -3.48 -4.32 -10.71
N ASP A 91 -2.61 -3.42 -11.18
CA ASP A 91 -1.25 -3.30 -10.68
C ASP A 91 -1.20 -2.54 -9.36
N TYR A 92 -0.76 -3.22 -8.30
CA TYR A 92 -0.57 -2.65 -6.95
C TYR A 92 0.87 -2.18 -6.70
N LYS A 93 1.77 -2.29 -7.67
CA LYS A 93 3.18 -1.92 -7.54
C LYS A 93 3.35 -0.42 -7.79
N MET A 94 3.12 0.36 -6.75
CA MET A 94 3.04 1.82 -6.85
C MET A 94 3.90 2.57 -5.81
N ALA A 95 4.60 1.84 -4.93
CA ALA A 95 5.45 2.46 -3.93
C ALA A 95 6.66 3.14 -4.57
N ALA A 96 7.12 4.23 -3.97
CA ALA A 96 8.28 5.00 -4.43
C ALA A 96 9.12 5.51 -3.25
N THR A 97 10.40 5.77 -3.49
CA THR A 97 11.35 6.31 -2.49
C THR A 97 11.54 7.81 -2.60
N SER A 98 11.08 8.40 -3.68
CA SER A 98 11.02 9.87 -3.83
C SER A 98 9.59 10.33 -4.14
N ARG A 99 9.31 11.60 -3.84
CA ARG A 99 8.01 12.20 -4.12
C ARG A 99 7.78 12.35 -5.63
N GLU A 100 8.85 12.61 -6.35
CA GLU A 100 8.90 12.82 -7.81
C GLU A 100 8.60 11.52 -8.57
N ASP A 101 9.01 10.37 -8.04
CA ASP A 101 8.76 9.06 -8.65
C ASP A 101 7.28 8.63 -8.59
N LEU A 102 6.46 9.34 -7.81
CA LEU A 102 4.99 9.15 -7.80
C LEU A 102 4.29 9.85 -8.97
N LEU A 103 5.01 10.64 -9.77
CA LEU A 103 4.47 11.31 -10.94
C LEU A 103 4.46 10.37 -12.14
N LEU A 104 3.28 9.86 -12.46
CA LEU A 104 3.11 8.99 -13.63
C LEU A 104 3.13 9.83 -14.91
N ARG A 105 4.17 9.63 -15.72
CA ARG A 105 4.44 10.32 -16.98
C ARG A 105 4.73 9.32 -18.08
N GLU A 106 4.74 9.79 -19.32
CA GLU A 106 5.17 8.97 -20.45
C GLU A 106 6.60 8.44 -20.26
N GLY A 107 6.77 7.12 -20.46
CA GLY A 107 8.06 6.45 -20.34
C GLY A 107 8.61 6.27 -18.92
N CYS A 108 7.87 6.65 -17.88
CA CYS A 108 8.29 6.47 -16.49
C CYS A 108 7.71 5.20 -15.87
N GLU A 109 8.56 4.40 -15.26
CA GLU A 109 8.16 3.29 -14.41
C GLU A 109 8.32 3.64 -12.93
N ILE A 110 7.33 3.26 -12.12
CA ILE A 110 7.36 3.48 -10.67
C ILE A 110 7.92 2.23 -10.01
N THR A 111 9.13 2.35 -9.46
CA THR A 111 9.76 1.27 -8.70
C THR A 111 10.57 1.87 -7.55
N PRO A 112 10.39 1.41 -6.31
CA PRO A 112 11.17 1.94 -5.19
C PRO A 112 12.65 1.62 -5.39
N GLU A 113 13.51 2.60 -5.15
CA GLU A 113 14.93 2.36 -5.05
C GLU A 113 15.25 1.52 -3.80
N ALA A 114 16.24 0.65 -3.92
CA ALA A 114 16.66 -0.13 -2.77
C ALA A 114 17.37 0.75 -1.74
N CYS A 115 17.07 0.50 -0.47
CA CYS A 115 17.78 1.13 0.64
C CYS A 115 19.29 0.81 0.61
N SER A 116 20.07 1.62 1.33
CA SER A 116 21.50 1.41 1.47
C SER A 116 21.83 0.02 2.04
N ARG A 117 23.05 -0.47 1.78
CA ARG A 117 23.53 -1.74 2.35
C ARG A 117 23.48 -1.76 3.88
N GLU A 118 23.71 -0.60 4.50
CA GLU A 118 23.67 -0.44 5.95
C GLU A 118 22.26 -0.63 6.50
N ILE A 119 21.27 0.05 5.94
CA ILE A 119 19.85 -0.09 6.30
C ILE A 119 19.39 -1.54 6.12
N ARG A 120 19.74 -2.16 4.99
CA ARG A 120 19.40 -3.57 4.73
C ARG A 120 20.07 -4.52 5.73
N ARG A 121 21.31 -4.27 6.12
CA ARG A 121 22.00 -5.07 7.13
C ARG A 121 21.29 -5.02 8.48
N LEU A 122 20.80 -3.86 8.86
CA LEU A 122 20.10 -3.64 10.14
C LEU A 122 18.68 -4.22 10.11
N PHE A 123 17.90 -3.89 9.10
CA PHE A 123 16.46 -4.17 9.06
C PHE A 123 16.06 -5.31 8.11
N GLY A 124 16.98 -5.83 7.33
CA GLY A 124 16.69 -6.85 6.32
C GLY A 124 16.15 -8.17 6.86
N ARG A 125 16.35 -8.50 8.14
CA ARG A 125 15.83 -9.73 8.77
C ARG A 125 14.61 -9.48 9.63
N SER A 126 14.53 -8.32 10.25
CA SER A 126 13.42 -7.92 11.12
C SER A 126 13.25 -6.43 11.03
N LEU A 127 12.01 -5.99 10.80
CA LEU A 127 11.63 -4.58 10.76
C LEU A 127 10.40 -4.38 11.64
N LYS A 128 10.57 -3.61 12.71
CA LYS A 128 9.53 -3.28 13.67
C LYS A 128 8.92 -1.91 13.31
N LEU A 129 7.63 -1.89 13.07
CA LEU A 129 6.90 -0.71 12.62
C LEU A 129 6.06 -0.12 13.75
N ARG A 130 6.08 1.19 13.89
CA ARG A 130 5.12 1.91 14.72
C ARG A 130 4.14 2.67 13.82
N SER A 131 2.86 2.32 13.87
CA SER A 131 1.81 3.08 13.18
C SER A 131 1.44 4.33 13.96
N VAL A 132 1.34 5.46 13.27
CA VAL A 132 0.87 6.75 13.79
C VAL A 132 -0.29 7.23 12.92
N SER A 133 -1.50 7.18 13.47
CA SER A 133 -2.68 7.78 12.82
C SER A 133 -2.71 9.27 13.13
N ALA A 134 -2.46 10.08 12.11
CA ALA A 134 -2.29 11.53 12.25
C ALA A 134 -3.51 12.31 11.72
N GLY A 135 -4.72 11.83 12.01
CA GLY A 135 -5.97 12.50 11.65
C GLY A 135 -6.58 11.94 10.36
N GLY A 136 -6.64 10.62 10.21
CA GLY A 136 -7.25 9.92 9.07
C GLY A 136 -8.71 9.54 9.28
N CYS A 137 -9.33 9.01 8.22
CA CYS A 137 -10.70 8.49 8.20
C CYS A 137 -10.82 7.02 8.65
N ASN A 138 -9.75 6.43 9.20
CA ASN A 138 -9.59 5.03 9.57
C ASN A 138 -9.46 4.03 8.40
N GLY A 139 -9.58 4.44 7.14
CA GLY A 139 -9.42 3.53 6.00
C GLY A 139 -8.01 2.94 5.90
N CYS A 140 -7.00 3.80 6.07
CA CYS A 140 -5.59 3.38 6.07
C CYS A 140 -5.27 2.44 7.23
N GLU A 141 -5.77 2.72 8.43
CA GLU A 141 -5.55 1.91 9.63
C GLU A 141 -6.17 0.52 9.50
N LEU A 142 -7.34 0.39 8.85
CA LEU A 142 -7.96 -0.91 8.57
C LEU A 142 -7.11 -1.75 7.62
N GLU A 143 -6.53 -1.15 6.58
CA GLU A 143 -5.62 -1.85 5.65
C GLU A 143 -4.28 -2.20 6.32
N LEU A 144 -3.76 -1.35 7.21
CA LEU A 144 -2.58 -1.67 8.01
C LEU A 144 -2.85 -2.85 8.98
N ASN A 145 -4.03 -2.90 9.58
CA ASN A 145 -4.44 -4.03 10.42
C ASN A 145 -4.57 -5.33 9.61
N ALA A 146 -5.07 -5.25 8.36
CA ALA A 146 -5.20 -6.40 7.48
C ALA A 146 -3.85 -7.06 7.14
N LEU A 147 -2.73 -6.34 7.19
CA LEU A 147 -1.38 -6.86 6.91
C LEU A 147 -1.00 -8.05 7.80
N GLY A 148 -1.53 -8.10 9.03
CA GLY A 148 -1.26 -9.17 9.99
C GLY A 148 -2.20 -10.36 9.88
N ASN A 149 -3.21 -10.35 8.99
CA ASN A 149 -4.13 -11.46 8.83
C ASN A 149 -3.54 -12.59 7.95
N VAL A 150 -4.20 -13.75 7.95
CA VAL A 150 -3.75 -14.95 7.21
C VAL A 150 -3.64 -14.74 5.69
N ASN A 151 -4.37 -13.75 5.13
CA ASN A 151 -4.33 -13.51 3.69
C ASN A 151 -3.00 -12.88 3.25
N PHE A 152 -2.47 -11.96 4.06
CA PHE A 152 -1.27 -11.19 3.72
C PHE A 152 -0.03 -11.67 4.48
N ASP A 153 -0.21 -12.07 5.76
CA ASP A 153 0.82 -12.68 6.60
C ASP A 153 2.19 -11.96 6.50
N MET A 154 2.17 -10.64 6.69
CA MET A 154 3.37 -9.81 6.61
C MET A 154 4.46 -10.26 7.59
N GLY A 155 4.05 -10.88 8.69
CA GLY A 155 4.96 -11.42 9.72
C GLY A 155 5.96 -12.44 9.18
N ARG A 156 5.61 -13.20 8.12
CA ARG A 156 6.52 -14.18 7.49
C ARG A 156 7.78 -13.53 6.90
N PHE A 157 7.72 -12.25 6.56
CA PHE A 157 8.86 -11.47 6.08
C PHE A 157 9.68 -10.86 7.21
N GLY A 158 9.32 -11.12 8.49
CA GLY A 158 9.94 -10.51 9.65
C GLY A 158 9.57 -9.04 9.83
N ILE A 159 8.41 -8.63 9.32
CA ILE A 159 7.90 -7.27 9.42
C ILE A 159 6.65 -7.30 10.31
N GLU A 160 6.63 -6.51 11.37
CA GLU A 160 5.49 -6.49 12.29
C GLU A 160 5.26 -5.10 12.90
N PHE A 161 4.00 -4.83 13.27
CA PHE A 161 3.65 -3.64 14.03
C PHE A 161 3.82 -3.88 15.52
N ILE A 162 4.39 -2.89 16.21
CA ILE A 162 4.61 -2.93 17.64
C ILE A 162 4.00 -1.71 18.35
N ALA A 163 3.65 -1.88 19.62
CA ALA A 163 2.99 -0.85 20.38
C ALA A 163 3.93 0.27 20.85
N SER A 164 5.17 -0.06 21.23
CA SER A 164 6.11 0.92 21.77
C SER A 164 7.03 1.50 20.70
N PRO A 165 7.09 2.83 20.52
CA PRO A 165 8.01 3.46 19.57
C PRO A 165 9.50 3.23 19.93
N ARG A 166 9.81 2.98 21.19
CA ARG A 166 11.20 2.74 21.64
C ARG A 166 11.82 1.44 21.11
N HIS A 167 10.99 0.54 20.61
CA HIS A 167 11.41 -0.72 20.01
C HIS A 167 11.16 -0.76 18.50
N ALA A 168 10.71 0.36 17.93
CA ALA A 168 10.45 0.47 16.49
C ALA A 168 11.71 0.86 15.71
N ASP A 169 11.79 0.38 14.49
CA ASP A 169 12.81 0.73 13.49
C ASP A 169 12.28 1.77 12.50
N ALA A 170 10.95 1.86 12.36
CA ALA A 170 10.30 2.78 11.46
C ALA A 170 8.97 3.28 12.03
N ILE A 171 8.57 4.49 11.60
CA ILE A 171 7.20 4.98 11.77
C ILE A 171 6.44 4.88 10.44
N VAL A 172 5.18 4.45 10.51
CA VAL A 172 4.23 4.45 9.40
C VAL A 172 3.16 5.50 9.72
N ILE A 173 3.16 6.57 8.96
CA ILE A 173 2.26 7.70 9.16
C ILE A 173 1.07 7.56 8.21
N SER A 174 -0.14 7.57 8.74
CA SER A 174 -1.41 7.62 8.02
C SER A 174 -2.20 8.87 8.41
N GLY A 175 -3.13 9.29 7.55
CA GLY A 175 -3.92 10.51 7.77
C GLY A 175 -3.21 11.79 7.34
N THR A 176 -3.87 12.92 7.53
CA THR A 176 -3.49 14.21 6.92
C THR A 176 -2.42 14.99 7.67
N THR A 177 -1.94 14.48 8.81
CA THR A 177 -1.06 15.20 9.74
C THR A 177 -1.73 16.50 10.25
N THR A 178 -2.79 16.33 11.04
CA THR A 178 -3.51 17.46 11.61
C THR A 178 -2.71 18.18 12.70
N GLN A 179 -3.01 19.47 12.94
CA GLN A 179 -2.42 20.26 14.04
C GLN A 179 -2.57 19.57 15.41
N ALA A 180 -3.74 18.95 15.64
CA ALA A 180 -3.99 18.20 16.89
C ALA A 180 -3.04 17.01 17.09
N MET A 181 -2.55 16.40 16.00
CA MET A 181 -1.65 15.24 16.05
C MET A 181 -0.16 15.61 15.89
N ALA A 182 0.17 16.85 15.52
CA ALA A 182 1.54 17.27 15.23
C ALA A 182 2.51 16.98 16.37
N HIS A 183 2.14 17.37 17.61
CA HIS A 183 2.96 17.11 18.80
C HIS A 183 3.13 15.61 19.09
N ALA A 184 2.04 14.82 18.97
CA ALA A 184 2.07 13.38 19.22
C ALA A 184 2.93 12.64 18.17
N LEU A 185 2.90 13.10 16.92
CA LEU A 185 3.73 12.57 15.84
C LEU A 185 5.22 12.83 16.13
N GLU A 186 5.59 14.08 16.46
CA GLU A 186 6.98 14.45 16.79
C GLU A 186 7.48 13.67 18.00
N ALA A 187 6.72 13.63 19.10
CA ALA A 187 7.08 12.87 20.29
C ALA A 187 7.26 11.37 20.03
N THR A 188 6.39 10.79 19.17
CA THR A 188 6.53 9.39 18.76
C THR A 188 7.80 9.18 17.95
N PHE A 189 8.07 10.08 16.99
CA PHE A 189 9.27 10.00 16.16
C PHE A 189 10.55 10.14 16.97
N GLU A 190 10.61 11.07 17.93
CA GLU A 190 11.77 11.24 18.81
C GLU A 190 12.05 9.99 19.63
N ALA A 191 11.00 9.29 20.08
CA ALA A 191 11.11 8.07 20.87
C ALA A 191 11.65 6.86 20.10
N VAL A 192 11.58 6.86 18.75
CA VAL A 192 12.16 5.81 17.91
C VAL A 192 13.68 5.97 17.87
N PRO A 193 14.47 4.92 18.17
CA PRO A 193 15.94 5.00 18.14
C PRO A 193 16.47 5.19 16.70
N LYS A 194 17.67 5.76 16.60
CA LYS A 194 18.39 5.89 15.31
C LYS A 194 19.22 4.63 15.03
N PRO A 195 19.37 4.22 13.75
CA PRO A 195 18.75 4.77 12.53
C PRO A 195 17.28 4.38 12.47
N LYS A 196 16.43 5.25 11.91
CA LYS A 196 14.99 5.06 11.80
C LYS A 196 14.47 5.48 10.44
N LEU A 197 13.36 4.86 10.00
CA LEU A 197 12.73 5.11 8.72
C LEU A 197 11.38 5.83 8.88
N ILE A 198 11.01 6.62 7.89
CA ILE A 198 9.71 7.29 7.77
C ILE A 198 8.99 6.74 6.54
N ILE A 199 7.79 6.22 6.74
CA ILE A 199 6.94 5.68 5.68
C ILE A 199 5.62 6.45 5.69
N LEU A 200 5.27 7.06 4.56
CA LEU A 200 3.95 7.70 4.38
C LEU A 200 2.99 6.73 3.72
N PHE A 201 1.84 6.51 4.35
CA PHE A 201 0.84 5.55 3.93
C PHE A 201 -0.48 6.23 3.58
N GLY A 202 -0.79 6.28 2.29
CA GLY A 202 -2.00 6.85 1.73
C GLY A 202 -1.87 8.30 1.25
N ALA A 203 -2.73 8.70 0.33
CA ALA A 203 -2.75 10.04 -0.27
C ALA A 203 -2.84 11.16 0.78
N CYS A 204 -3.62 10.97 1.84
CA CYS A 204 -3.73 11.93 2.93
C CYS A 204 -2.38 12.20 3.60
N ALA A 205 -1.59 11.16 3.88
CA ALA A 205 -0.26 11.31 4.47
C ALA A 205 0.71 11.98 3.49
N ILE A 206 0.65 11.62 2.21
CA ILE A 206 1.58 12.08 1.20
C ILE A 206 1.34 13.54 0.81
N SER A 207 0.09 13.92 0.50
CA SER A 207 -0.25 15.24 -0.05
C SER A 207 -1.29 16.04 0.77
N GLY A 208 -1.92 15.44 1.77
CA GLY A 208 -3.12 15.98 2.41
C GLY A 208 -4.42 15.44 1.80
N GLY A 209 -4.37 14.81 0.63
CA GLY A 209 -5.52 14.26 -0.06
C GLY A 209 -6.60 15.31 -0.36
N ILE A 210 -7.86 15.00 -0.10
CA ILE A 210 -8.98 15.95 -0.26
C ILE A 210 -8.98 17.11 0.74
N PHE A 211 -8.08 17.08 1.74
CA PHE A 211 -7.97 18.11 2.79
C PHE A 211 -6.73 18.99 2.61
N GLN A 212 -6.04 18.90 1.46
CA GLN A 212 -4.76 19.59 1.23
C GLN A 212 -4.81 21.11 1.47
N ASP A 213 -5.96 21.73 1.22
CA ASP A 213 -6.16 23.18 1.37
C ASP A 213 -6.67 23.59 2.77
N SER A 214 -6.75 22.64 3.72
CA SER A 214 -7.23 22.91 5.07
C SER A 214 -6.15 23.57 5.93
N ASP A 215 -6.50 24.62 6.64
CA ASP A 215 -5.67 25.31 7.64
C ASP A 215 -5.40 24.45 8.90
N GLN A 216 -6.10 23.33 9.06
CA GLN A 216 -5.94 22.40 10.16
C GLN A 216 -4.81 21.38 9.93
N LEU A 217 -4.14 21.43 8.78
CA LEU A 217 -2.99 20.56 8.50
C LEU A 217 -1.70 21.14 9.08
N ALA A 218 -0.83 20.26 9.60
CA ALA A 218 0.52 20.56 10.07
C ALA A 218 1.51 19.70 9.27
N ARG A 219 2.02 20.25 8.17
CA ARG A 219 2.91 19.53 7.24
C ARG A 219 4.39 19.66 7.60
N ASP A 220 4.74 20.53 8.58
CA ASP A 220 6.11 20.84 8.99
C ASP A 220 6.96 19.58 9.26
N PHE A 221 6.35 18.55 9.88
CA PHE A 221 7.04 17.30 10.15
C PHE A 221 7.55 16.64 8.85
N ILE A 222 6.70 16.56 7.84
CA ILE A 222 7.02 15.90 6.56
C ILE A 222 8.01 16.74 5.76
N GLU A 223 7.92 18.06 5.84
CA GLU A 223 8.85 18.98 5.17
C GLU A 223 10.24 18.98 5.84
N LYS A 224 10.29 18.83 7.15
CA LYS A 224 11.53 18.81 7.94
C LYS A 224 12.30 17.51 7.81
N HIS A 225 11.60 16.38 7.65
CA HIS A 225 12.21 15.06 7.70
C HIS A 225 12.21 14.39 6.32
N ARG A 226 13.32 13.71 6.00
CA ARG A 226 13.38 12.89 4.81
C ARG A 226 12.46 11.68 4.96
N VAL A 227 11.56 11.51 4.02
CA VAL A 227 10.73 10.32 3.89
C VAL A 227 11.49 9.24 3.11
N ASP A 228 11.46 8.01 3.60
CA ASP A 228 12.17 6.89 3.01
C ASP A 228 11.30 6.09 2.04
N LEU A 229 9.98 6.04 2.27
CA LEU A 229 9.06 5.29 1.42
C LEU A 229 7.67 5.94 1.40
N TYR A 230 7.13 6.07 0.19
CA TYR A 230 5.78 6.56 -0.08
C TYR A 230 4.92 5.41 -0.60
N ILE A 231 3.76 5.20 0.02
CA ILE A 231 2.79 4.17 -0.36
C ILE A 231 1.50 4.85 -0.76
N PRO A 232 1.26 5.11 -2.05
CA PRO A 232 0.08 5.80 -2.54
C PRO A 232 -1.16 4.90 -2.50
N GLY A 233 -2.34 5.50 -2.37
CA GLY A 233 -3.65 4.86 -2.30
C GLY A 233 -4.62 5.62 -1.41
N CYS A 234 -5.92 5.32 -1.53
CA CYS A 234 -6.95 5.89 -0.66
C CYS A 234 -8.08 4.88 -0.39
N PRO A 235 -7.84 3.93 0.57
CA PRO A 235 -6.56 3.57 1.19
C PRO A 235 -5.65 2.74 0.27
N PRO A 236 -4.34 2.66 0.55
CA PRO A 236 -3.46 1.73 -0.14
C PRO A 236 -3.81 0.27 0.18
N HIS A 237 -3.77 -0.59 -0.82
CA HIS A 237 -3.99 -2.01 -0.63
C HIS A 237 -2.81 -2.66 0.14
N PRO A 238 -3.02 -3.66 1.00
CA PRO A 238 -1.96 -4.34 1.74
C PRO A 238 -0.80 -4.85 0.86
N LEU A 239 -1.10 -5.35 -0.34
CA LEU A 239 -0.07 -5.79 -1.29
C LEU A 239 0.83 -4.64 -1.75
N THR A 240 0.30 -3.42 -1.90
CA THR A 240 1.10 -2.23 -2.24
C THR A 240 2.14 -1.95 -1.16
N PHE A 241 1.73 -2.07 0.12
CA PHE A 241 2.63 -1.87 1.24
C PHE A 241 3.70 -2.96 1.34
N ILE A 242 3.28 -4.23 1.32
CA ILE A 242 4.22 -5.37 1.45
C ILE A 242 5.21 -5.35 0.28
N HIS A 243 4.73 -5.25 -0.95
CA HIS A 243 5.59 -5.20 -2.14
C HIS A 243 6.56 -4.03 -2.05
N GLY A 244 6.06 -2.82 -1.75
CA GLY A 244 6.91 -1.63 -1.62
C GLY A 244 8.03 -1.79 -0.59
N LEU A 245 7.73 -2.36 0.59
CA LEU A 245 8.73 -2.63 1.62
C LEU A 245 9.72 -3.73 1.20
N LEU A 246 9.25 -4.79 0.56
CA LEU A 246 10.13 -5.87 0.10
C LEU A 246 11.11 -5.37 -0.97
N GLU A 247 10.64 -4.57 -1.94
CA GLU A 247 11.49 -3.94 -2.94
C GLU A 247 12.47 -2.96 -2.30
N TYR A 248 12.01 -2.11 -1.40
CA TYR A 248 12.88 -1.17 -0.68
C TYR A 248 13.99 -1.91 0.09
N LEU A 249 13.65 -2.97 0.79
CA LEU A 249 14.60 -3.82 1.50
C LEU A 249 15.30 -4.84 0.57
N ARG A 250 14.84 -4.97 -0.68
CA ARG A 250 15.21 -6.04 -1.64
C ARG A 250 15.24 -7.41 -0.99
N LYS A 251 14.12 -7.73 -0.34
CA LYS A 251 13.87 -9.08 0.17
C LYS A 251 13.21 -9.91 -0.93
N SER A 252 13.78 -11.05 -1.25
CA SER A 252 13.07 -12.08 -2.02
C SER A 252 11.97 -12.71 -1.17
N ASP A 253 10.87 -13.11 -1.80
CA ASP A 253 9.87 -13.95 -1.15
C ASP A 253 10.54 -15.24 -0.62
N PRO A 254 10.12 -15.75 0.54
CA PRO A 254 10.60 -17.04 1.01
C PRO A 254 10.24 -18.10 -0.03
N ALA A 255 11.24 -18.91 -0.43
CA ALA A 255 11.02 -19.98 -1.37
C ALA A 255 9.86 -20.88 -0.88
N PRO A 256 8.92 -21.29 -1.76
CA PRO A 256 7.86 -22.21 -1.39
C PRO A 256 8.50 -23.48 -0.81
N ALA A 257 7.96 -23.98 0.29
CA ALA A 257 8.46 -25.20 0.91
C ALA A 257 8.51 -26.31 -0.13
N ALA A 258 9.67 -26.93 -0.33
CA ALA A 258 9.87 -27.96 -1.33
C ALA A 258 8.80 -29.07 -1.18
N GLY A 259 7.96 -29.26 -2.20
CA GLY A 259 6.87 -30.24 -2.23
C GLY A 259 5.45 -29.69 -1.98
N ALA A 260 5.25 -28.37 -1.91
CA ALA A 260 3.92 -27.79 -1.90
C ALA A 260 3.30 -27.86 -3.31
N GLN A 261 2.48 -28.87 -3.57
CA GLN A 261 1.52 -28.78 -4.68
C GLN A 261 0.53 -27.68 -4.33
N LEU A 262 0.49 -26.63 -5.15
CA LEU A 262 -0.56 -25.60 -5.08
C LEU A 262 -1.92 -26.33 -5.10
N LEU A 263 -2.68 -26.20 -4.02
CA LEU A 263 -4.08 -26.58 -4.07
C LEU A 263 -4.74 -25.75 -5.17
N PRO A 264 -5.58 -26.33 -6.05
CA PRO A 264 -6.30 -25.57 -7.05
C PRO A 264 -7.05 -24.45 -6.33
N ALA A 265 -7.01 -23.25 -6.92
CA ALA A 265 -7.74 -22.10 -6.42
C ALA A 265 -9.17 -22.52 -6.07
N VAL A 266 -9.60 -22.24 -4.86
CA VAL A 266 -10.96 -22.54 -4.41
C VAL A 266 -11.91 -21.87 -5.38
N SER A 267 -12.71 -22.65 -6.07
CA SER A 267 -13.68 -22.18 -7.06
C SER A 267 -14.59 -21.12 -6.42
N PRO A 268 -14.88 -20.00 -7.11
CA PRO A 268 -15.77 -18.94 -6.61
C PRO A 268 -17.20 -19.42 -6.27
N SER A 269 -17.56 -20.64 -6.66
CA SER A 269 -18.89 -21.24 -6.41
C SER A 269 -19.20 -21.55 -4.95
N LEU A 270 -18.21 -21.59 -4.05
CA LEU A 270 -18.43 -21.82 -2.61
C LEU A 270 -18.90 -20.58 -1.84
N TRP A 271 -18.90 -19.39 -2.44
CA TRP A 271 -19.36 -18.15 -1.81
C TRP A 271 -20.78 -17.73 -2.19
N ASN A 272 -21.53 -18.56 -2.93
CA ASN A 272 -22.95 -18.38 -3.13
C ASN A 272 -23.72 -18.79 -1.86
N LEU A 273 -23.57 -17.98 -0.81
CA LEU A 273 -24.50 -17.99 0.30
C LEU A 273 -25.86 -17.50 -0.24
N THR A 274 -26.78 -18.41 -0.48
CA THR A 274 -28.20 -18.07 -0.64
C THR A 274 -28.63 -17.18 0.52
N PRO A 275 -29.30 -16.05 0.28
CA PRO A 275 -29.79 -15.22 1.37
C PRO A 275 -30.72 -16.05 2.24
N LEU A 276 -30.42 -16.10 3.53
CA LEU A 276 -31.33 -16.69 4.52
C LEU A 276 -32.67 -15.95 4.40
N LYS A 277 -33.74 -16.69 4.07
CA LYS A 277 -35.10 -16.14 4.10
C LYS A 277 -35.37 -15.70 5.53
N SER A 278 -35.70 -14.43 5.70
CA SER A 278 -36.22 -13.89 6.96
C SER A 278 -37.46 -14.68 7.36
N PRO A 279 -37.61 -15.06 8.64
CA PRO A 279 -38.85 -15.69 9.12
C PRO A 279 -40.02 -14.71 8.96
N PRO A 280 -41.22 -15.20 8.69
CA PRO A 280 -42.42 -14.34 8.64
C PRO A 280 -42.71 -13.76 10.01
N CYS A 281 -43.12 -12.50 10.04
CA CYS A 281 -43.67 -11.84 11.24
C CYS A 281 -44.88 -12.54 11.77
#